data_aced0380610ea47176e5e1ff25c3374f
#
_entry.id   aced0380610ea47176e5e1ff25c3374f
#
_cell.length_a   1.000
_cell.length_b   1.000
_cell.length_c   1.000
_cell.angle_alpha   90.00
_cell.angle_beta   90.00
_cell.angle_gamma   90.00
#
_symmetry.space_group_name_H-M   'P 1'
#
loop_
_entity.id
_entity.type
_entity.pdbx_description
1 polymer ?
#
loop_
_entity_poly.entity_id
_entity_poly.type
_entity_poly.pdbx_seq_one_letter_code
_entity_poly.pdbx_strand_id
1 'polypeptide(L)'
;MNTSADPSKGRLLRRMNQIISDPEHPLMAAAVGVMKNGEIIFSDMVGKKQLDGDSATANTKFRIASISKLLTAVGVWQLIEQRAIDPDADASQYLGFELRNPHHSDIPITVRMLMSHTSSIREGGSIPGTYNIPYGHHIREFFTEGQPYHNPNCWAQAQHAPGNYFAYCNMNYCLLGSVIENVSGIRFDKYMTDHIFSPLGLTCSYNVADMPAHVRAQVGTLYRKINEAGDYDPMNGTWVPQCDDLRNGLPYPDYSDYPIGTNGSLFGPMGSLRASVNDLCRIMLMLCSGGSYNGVQILKSETIERMFTPVWTFDPALQNGDTYDGMMKCYGMGPHIFTNTAMDDRIVEGQVLPFSGHTADAYGLLGGMCFDRRKGNGLIYIIAGTGSDKFEYTGKYSAFYGWEEALLTAGAEFAQFDY
;
A
#
# COMPACT_ATOMS: atom_id res chain seq x y z
N MET A 1 17.30 -35.88 9.63
CA MET A 1 15.95 -36.22 9.13
C MET A 1 15.78 -35.51 7.79
N ASN A 2 15.69 -36.30 6.70
CA ASN A 2 15.48 -35.76 5.35
C ASN A 2 14.07 -35.14 5.29
N THR A 3 13.96 -33.84 5.34
CA THR A 3 12.75 -33.14 4.92
C THR A 3 12.68 -33.23 3.40
N SER A 4 11.96 -34.22 2.88
CA SER A 4 11.58 -34.26 1.47
C SER A 4 10.88 -32.92 1.17
N ALA A 5 11.48 -32.10 0.30
CA ALA A 5 10.93 -30.82 -0.08
C ALA A 5 9.49 -31.07 -0.57
N ASP A 6 8.51 -30.38 0.02
CA ASP A 6 7.10 -30.53 -0.34
C ASP A 6 6.92 -30.29 -1.84
N PRO A 7 6.47 -31.28 -2.62
CA PRO A 7 6.34 -31.16 -4.07
C PRO A 7 5.39 -30.03 -4.51
N SER A 8 4.46 -29.64 -3.64
CA SER A 8 3.50 -28.56 -3.91
C SER A 8 4.21 -27.20 -3.93
N LYS A 9 5.13 -26.95 -3.00
CA LYS A 9 5.96 -25.72 -2.98
C LYS A 9 6.81 -25.61 -4.25
N GLY A 10 7.41 -26.72 -4.67
CA GLY A 10 8.17 -26.77 -5.91
C GLY A 10 7.31 -26.46 -7.16
N ARG A 11 6.04 -26.87 -7.18
CA ARG A 11 5.12 -26.53 -8.28
C ARG A 11 4.81 -25.04 -8.29
N LEU A 12 4.51 -24.42 -7.12
CA LEU A 12 4.25 -22.99 -7.03
C LEU A 12 5.46 -22.16 -7.48
N LEU A 13 6.67 -22.50 -7.03
CA LEU A 13 7.90 -21.83 -7.47
C LEU A 13 8.12 -21.93 -8.99
N ARG A 14 7.87 -23.09 -9.59
CA ARG A 14 7.94 -23.24 -11.06
C ARG A 14 6.91 -22.36 -11.77
N ARG A 15 5.67 -22.30 -11.25
CA ARG A 15 4.62 -21.44 -11.80
C ARG A 15 5.02 -19.96 -11.73
N MET A 16 5.54 -19.51 -10.60
CA MET A 16 6.05 -18.14 -10.44
C MET A 16 7.16 -17.83 -11.44
N ASN A 17 8.12 -18.75 -11.64
CA ASN A 17 9.18 -18.59 -12.64
C ASN A 17 8.63 -18.51 -14.07
N GLN A 18 7.59 -19.29 -14.41
CA GLN A 18 6.93 -19.20 -15.72
C GLN A 18 6.28 -17.83 -15.93
N ILE A 19 5.62 -17.29 -14.89
CA ILE A 19 4.97 -15.96 -14.95
C ILE A 19 6.01 -14.87 -15.19
N ILE A 20 7.14 -14.86 -14.47
CA ILE A 20 8.14 -13.79 -14.63
C ILE A 20 8.93 -13.90 -15.95
N SER A 21 9.00 -15.07 -16.54
CA SER A 21 9.77 -15.33 -17.78
C SER A 21 8.92 -15.27 -19.06
N ASP A 22 7.66 -14.83 -18.97
CA ASP A 22 6.81 -14.61 -20.13
C ASP A 22 7.46 -13.56 -21.06
N PRO A 23 7.76 -13.88 -22.32
CA PRO A 23 8.47 -12.96 -23.21
C PRO A 23 7.60 -11.74 -23.62
N GLU A 24 6.28 -11.90 -23.65
CA GLU A 24 5.36 -10.81 -24.01
C GLU A 24 5.12 -9.88 -22.82
N HIS A 25 5.15 -10.44 -21.60
CA HIS A 25 4.86 -9.73 -20.37
C HIS A 25 5.92 -10.02 -19.27
N PRO A 26 7.22 -9.75 -19.54
CA PRO A 26 8.29 -10.12 -18.62
C PRO A 26 8.26 -9.31 -17.33
N LEU A 27 8.63 -9.95 -16.22
CA LEU A 27 8.77 -9.31 -14.91
C LEU A 27 10.22 -9.44 -14.41
N MET A 28 10.68 -8.48 -13.60
CA MET A 28 12.01 -8.56 -12.98
C MET A 28 12.01 -9.55 -11.81
N ALA A 29 10.97 -9.53 -10.98
CA ALA A 29 10.80 -10.44 -9.85
C ALA A 29 9.32 -10.52 -9.41
N ALA A 30 8.96 -11.64 -8.78
CA ALA A 30 7.65 -11.80 -8.15
C ALA A 30 7.75 -12.59 -6.85
N ALA A 31 6.96 -12.17 -5.84
CA ALA A 31 6.79 -12.89 -4.58
C ALA A 31 5.34 -13.35 -4.40
N VAL A 32 5.19 -14.46 -3.68
CA VAL A 32 3.90 -14.94 -3.18
C VAL A 32 4.05 -15.28 -1.70
N GLY A 33 3.07 -14.84 -0.89
CA GLY A 33 2.86 -15.28 0.47
C GLY A 33 1.49 -15.92 0.60
N VAL A 34 1.39 -17.04 1.30
CA VAL A 34 0.13 -17.76 1.51
C VAL A 34 -0.05 -18.07 2.99
N MET A 35 -1.19 -17.63 3.51
CA MET A 35 -1.64 -17.95 4.86
C MET A 35 -2.89 -18.83 4.77
N LYS A 36 -2.93 -19.91 5.55
CA LYS A 36 -4.09 -20.79 5.68
C LYS A 36 -4.32 -21.13 7.16
N ASN A 37 -5.55 -20.92 7.63
CA ASN A 37 -5.95 -21.20 9.02
C ASN A 37 -5.03 -20.55 10.07
N GLY A 38 -4.57 -19.33 9.82
CA GLY A 38 -3.69 -18.58 10.72
C GLY A 38 -2.22 -19.00 10.69
N GLU A 39 -1.79 -19.80 9.72
CA GLU A 39 -0.41 -20.21 9.55
C GLU A 39 0.14 -19.81 8.18
N ILE A 40 1.38 -19.30 8.14
CA ILE A 40 2.07 -19.05 6.87
C ILE A 40 2.59 -20.40 6.33
N ILE A 41 1.95 -20.86 5.24
CA ILE A 41 2.29 -22.14 4.63
C ILE A 41 3.25 -22.00 3.43
N PHE A 42 3.37 -20.77 2.88
CA PHE A 42 4.32 -20.42 1.84
C PHE A 42 4.70 -18.94 1.92
N SER A 43 5.97 -18.62 1.72
CA SER A 43 6.48 -17.27 1.54
C SER A 43 7.80 -17.35 0.79
N ASP A 44 7.80 -16.95 -0.47
CA ASP A 44 9.01 -16.98 -1.30
C ASP A 44 8.95 -15.96 -2.44
N MET A 45 10.11 -15.73 -3.07
CA MET A 45 10.29 -14.82 -4.16
C MET A 45 11.20 -15.40 -5.23
N VAL A 46 10.90 -15.12 -6.50
CA VAL A 46 11.70 -15.50 -7.66
C VAL A 46 12.12 -14.26 -8.44
N GLY A 47 13.17 -14.39 -9.27
CA GLY A 47 13.71 -13.30 -10.07
C GLY A 47 14.85 -12.55 -9.40
N LYS A 48 15.05 -11.29 -9.76
CA LYS A 48 16.22 -10.49 -9.35
C LYS A 48 15.85 -9.33 -8.42
N LYS A 49 16.69 -9.13 -7.42
CA LYS A 49 16.64 -7.96 -6.53
C LYS A 49 17.08 -6.67 -7.27
N GLN A 50 18.03 -6.83 -8.17
CA GLN A 50 18.66 -5.77 -8.95
C GLN A 50 19.14 -6.34 -10.28
N LEU A 51 19.19 -5.54 -11.35
CA LEU A 51 19.45 -6.03 -12.72
C LEU A 51 20.72 -6.89 -12.84
N ASP A 52 21.84 -6.39 -12.33
CA ASP A 52 23.15 -7.06 -12.37
C ASP A 52 23.57 -7.62 -11.01
N GLY A 53 22.61 -7.84 -10.12
CA GLY A 53 22.82 -8.24 -8.75
C GLY A 53 22.32 -9.64 -8.42
N ASP A 54 22.25 -9.88 -7.11
CA ASP A 54 21.80 -11.15 -6.55
C ASP A 54 20.32 -11.43 -6.88
N SER A 55 19.95 -12.70 -6.78
CA SER A 55 18.56 -13.12 -6.82
C SER A 55 17.76 -12.49 -5.69
N ALA A 56 16.50 -12.18 -5.97
CA ALA A 56 15.56 -11.78 -4.94
C ALA A 56 15.21 -12.98 -4.04
N THR A 57 14.92 -12.70 -2.79
CA THR A 57 14.53 -13.69 -1.78
C THR A 57 13.28 -13.23 -1.02
N ALA A 58 12.67 -14.11 -0.25
CA ALA A 58 11.53 -13.74 0.61
C ALA A 58 11.82 -12.59 1.60
N ASN A 59 13.10 -12.26 1.84
CA ASN A 59 13.53 -11.14 2.68
C ASN A 59 13.89 -9.87 1.87
N THR A 60 13.89 -9.92 0.55
CA THR A 60 14.14 -8.75 -0.29
C THR A 60 13.01 -7.75 -0.10
N LYS A 61 13.38 -6.50 0.21
CA LYS A 61 12.44 -5.43 0.49
C LYS A 61 12.27 -4.53 -0.73
N PHE A 62 11.04 -4.42 -1.19
CA PHE A 62 10.68 -3.45 -2.22
C PHE A 62 9.81 -2.34 -1.63
N ARG A 63 9.80 -1.19 -2.27
CA ARG A 63 8.81 -0.15 -2.00
C ARG A 63 7.44 -0.69 -2.39
N ILE A 64 6.58 -1.00 -1.39
CA ILE A 64 5.32 -1.73 -1.57
C ILE A 64 4.13 -0.83 -1.94
N ALA A 65 4.40 0.39 -2.35
CA ALA A 65 3.39 1.37 -2.76
C ALA A 65 2.18 1.40 -1.81
N SER A 66 0.96 1.37 -2.31
CA SER A 66 -0.25 1.64 -1.53
C SER A 66 -0.60 0.63 -0.44
N ILE A 67 0.01 -0.56 -0.39
CA ILE A 67 -0.08 -1.43 0.79
C ILE A 67 0.40 -0.70 2.06
N SER A 68 1.30 0.28 1.91
CA SER A 68 1.78 1.16 2.99
C SER A 68 0.65 1.86 3.74
N LYS A 69 -0.46 2.21 3.05
CA LYS A 69 -1.60 2.89 3.65
C LYS A 69 -2.24 2.09 4.78
N LEU A 70 -2.33 0.77 4.60
CA LEU A 70 -2.88 -0.10 5.64
C LEU A 70 -2.04 -0.01 6.93
N LEU A 71 -0.72 0.07 6.81
CA LEU A 71 0.20 0.20 7.96
C LEU A 71 0.14 1.61 8.57
N THR A 72 0.08 2.66 7.74
CA THR A 72 -0.15 4.04 8.23
C THR A 72 -1.46 4.12 9.02
N ALA A 73 -2.52 3.45 8.53
CA ALA A 73 -3.79 3.37 9.25
C ALA A 73 -3.65 2.66 10.61
N VAL A 74 -2.82 1.61 10.72
CA VAL A 74 -2.52 0.99 12.03
C VAL A 74 -1.94 2.01 13.01
N GLY A 75 -1.01 2.88 12.58
CA GLY A 75 -0.46 3.95 13.41
C GLY A 75 -1.51 4.96 13.87
N VAL A 76 -2.42 5.38 12.97
CA VAL A 76 -3.54 6.25 13.34
C VAL A 76 -4.48 5.57 14.33
N TRP A 77 -4.77 4.27 14.12
CA TRP A 77 -5.63 3.50 15.02
C TRP A 77 -5.02 3.32 16.41
N GLN A 78 -3.68 3.26 16.56
CA GLN A 78 -3.04 3.27 17.89
C GLN A 78 -3.35 4.57 18.65
N LEU A 79 -3.28 5.73 17.96
CA LEU A 79 -3.59 7.02 18.57
C LEU A 79 -5.09 7.19 18.87
N ILE A 80 -5.98 6.60 18.05
CA ILE A 80 -7.42 6.52 18.33
C ILE A 80 -7.68 5.64 19.57
N GLU A 81 -7.03 4.49 19.67
CA GLU A 81 -7.15 3.59 20.81
C GLU A 81 -6.69 4.23 22.12
N GLN A 82 -5.64 5.06 22.04
CA GLN A 82 -5.11 5.87 23.14
C GLN A 82 -5.99 7.08 23.46
N ARG A 83 -7.06 7.35 22.68
CA ARG A 83 -7.93 8.54 22.76
C ARG A 83 -7.19 9.86 22.51
N ALA A 84 -6.04 9.82 21.87
CA ALA A 84 -5.31 11.00 21.42
C ALA A 84 -5.91 11.59 20.12
N ILE A 85 -6.60 10.76 19.35
CA ILE A 85 -7.38 11.14 18.16
C ILE A 85 -8.82 10.69 18.34
N ASP A 86 -9.78 11.60 18.14
CA ASP A 86 -11.17 11.27 17.84
C ASP A 86 -11.31 11.20 16.32
N PRO A 87 -11.64 10.04 15.73
CA PRO A 87 -11.74 9.91 14.28
C PRO A 87 -12.85 10.76 13.65
N ASP A 88 -13.83 11.19 14.43
CA ASP A 88 -14.96 12.02 13.99
C ASP A 88 -14.76 13.51 14.25
N ALA A 89 -13.68 13.89 14.91
CA ALA A 89 -13.31 15.29 15.09
C ALA A 89 -12.72 15.88 13.80
N ASP A 90 -12.78 17.20 13.70
CA ASP A 90 -12.17 17.99 12.65
C ASP A 90 -10.65 17.77 12.60
N ALA A 91 -10.13 17.26 11.47
CA ALA A 91 -8.72 17.02 11.27
C ALA A 91 -7.84 18.29 11.41
N SER A 92 -8.41 19.47 11.22
CA SER A 92 -7.73 20.74 11.43
C SER A 92 -7.12 20.87 12.83
N GLN A 93 -7.77 20.26 13.84
CA GLN A 93 -7.27 20.27 15.24
C GLN A 93 -5.93 19.57 15.39
N TYR A 94 -5.67 18.56 14.55
CA TYR A 94 -4.46 17.76 14.58
C TYR A 94 -3.41 18.23 13.59
N LEU A 95 -3.80 19.05 12.59
CA LEU A 95 -2.90 19.50 11.51
C LEU A 95 -2.25 20.86 11.82
N GLY A 96 -2.81 21.63 12.75
CA GLY A 96 -2.33 22.98 13.06
C GLY A 96 -2.68 24.04 12.00
N PHE A 97 -3.52 23.71 11.03
CA PHE A 97 -4.09 24.63 10.05
C PHE A 97 -5.50 24.18 9.65
N GLU A 98 -6.31 25.13 9.16
CA GLU A 98 -7.66 24.84 8.72
C GLU A 98 -7.67 24.04 7.42
N LEU A 99 -8.32 22.87 7.46
CA LEU A 99 -8.52 22.00 6.31
C LEU A 99 -9.99 22.01 5.93
N ARG A 100 -10.35 22.78 4.87
CA ARG A 100 -11.74 22.98 4.44
C ARG A 100 -11.85 22.98 2.93
N ASN A 101 -12.86 22.27 2.43
CA ASN A 101 -13.27 22.43 1.04
C ASN A 101 -14.01 23.77 0.90
N PRO A 102 -13.56 24.72 0.07
CA PRO A 102 -14.19 26.04 -0.04
C PRO A 102 -15.63 26.00 -0.56
N HIS A 103 -16.05 24.92 -1.24
CA HIS A 103 -17.45 24.70 -1.63
C HIS A 103 -18.34 24.23 -0.47
N HIS A 104 -17.75 23.81 0.64
CA HIS A 104 -18.41 23.25 1.83
C HIS A 104 -17.69 23.70 3.10
N SER A 105 -17.52 25.01 3.27
CA SER A 105 -16.73 25.59 4.36
C SER A 105 -17.30 25.32 5.76
N ASP A 106 -18.59 25.00 5.86
CA ASP A 106 -19.31 24.61 7.07
C ASP A 106 -19.17 23.13 7.44
N ILE A 107 -18.66 22.28 6.53
CA ILE A 107 -18.50 20.84 6.77
C ILE A 107 -17.04 20.55 7.17
N PRO A 108 -16.76 20.08 8.41
CA PRO A 108 -15.43 19.69 8.80
C PRO A 108 -14.98 18.41 8.07
N ILE A 109 -13.71 18.37 7.69
CA ILE A 109 -13.07 17.15 7.19
C ILE A 109 -12.51 16.39 8.39
N THR A 110 -13.00 15.17 8.62
CA THR A 110 -12.61 14.36 9.77
C THR A 110 -11.46 13.40 9.46
N VAL A 111 -10.78 12.90 10.50
CA VAL A 111 -9.75 11.85 10.34
C VAL A 111 -10.34 10.60 9.70
N ARG A 112 -11.58 10.21 10.04
CA ARG A 112 -12.31 9.13 9.39
C ARG A 112 -12.41 9.34 7.87
N MET A 113 -12.77 10.54 7.44
CA MET A 113 -12.88 10.86 6.00
C MET A 113 -11.53 10.80 5.29
N LEU A 114 -10.44 11.18 5.93
CA LEU A 114 -9.09 11.00 5.40
C LEU A 114 -8.75 9.52 5.24
N MET A 115 -9.00 8.72 6.27
CA MET A 115 -8.69 7.28 6.28
C MET A 115 -9.53 6.47 5.28
N SER A 116 -10.75 6.92 4.96
CA SER A 116 -11.70 6.24 4.07
C SER A 116 -11.82 6.85 2.67
N HIS A 117 -10.97 7.83 2.32
CA HIS A 117 -10.99 8.52 1.03
C HIS A 117 -12.32 9.22 0.68
N THR A 118 -13.03 9.70 1.69
CA THR A 118 -14.29 10.46 1.52
C THR A 118 -14.15 11.93 1.89
N SER A 119 -12.93 12.44 1.99
CA SER A 119 -12.61 13.79 2.46
C SER A 119 -12.97 14.94 1.51
N SER A 120 -13.36 14.65 0.27
CA SER A 120 -13.45 15.62 -0.84
C SER A 120 -12.13 16.23 -1.32
N ILE A 121 -10.99 15.80 -0.80
CA ILE A 121 -9.67 16.18 -1.32
C ILE A 121 -9.41 15.43 -2.64
N ARG A 122 -8.74 16.11 -3.58
CA ARG A 122 -8.33 15.59 -4.87
C ARG A 122 -6.84 15.84 -5.09
N GLU A 123 -6.20 15.01 -5.89
CA GLU A 123 -4.80 15.23 -6.29
C GLU A 123 -4.69 16.14 -7.51
N GLY A 124 -5.82 16.44 -8.15
CA GLY A 124 -5.94 17.46 -9.18
C GLY A 124 -5.21 17.15 -10.47
N GLY A 125 -5.46 15.99 -11.07
CA GLY A 125 -5.08 15.70 -12.46
C GLY A 125 -3.58 15.74 -12.76
N SER A 126 -3.26 15.80 -13.95
CA SER A 126 -2.09 15.64 -14.79
C SER A 126 -0.69 16.16 -14.39
N ILE A 127 -0.45 16.62 -13.16
CA ILE A 127 0.92 16.92 -12.72
C ILE A 127 1.40 15.77 -11.82
N PRO A 128 2.22 14.83 -12.35
CA PRO A 128 2.76 13.76 -11.53
C PRO A 128 3.54 14.32 -10.34
N GLY A 129 3.25 13.86 -9.12
CA GLY A 129 4.00 14.20 -7.94
C GLY A 129 3.56 15.46 -7.18
N THR A 130 2.41 16.07 -7.50
CA THR A 130 1.91 17.27 -6.80
C THR A 130 1.66 17.06 -5.31
N TYR A 131 1.42 15.84 -4.84
CA TYR A 131 1.29 15.54 -3.41
C TYR A 131 2.64 15.28 -2.70
N ASN A 132 3.76 15.28 -3.41
CA ASN A 132 5.09 15.17 -2.85
C ASN A 132 5.65 16.56 -2.55
N ILE A 133 5.32 17.10 -1.38
CA ILE A 133 5.83 18.39 -0.93
C ILE A 133 7.28 18.19 -0.46
N PRO A 134 8.27 18.92 -1.01
CA PRO A 134 9.69 18.72 -0.67
C PRO A 134 10.03 19.11 0.77
N TYR A 135 11.22 18.66 1.23
CA TYR A 135 11.81 19.12 2.48
C TYR A 135 12.00 20.65 2.49
N GLY A 136 11.72 21.27 3.63
CA GLY A 136 11.73 22.72 3.78
C GLY A 136 10.41 23.43 3.47
N HIS A 137 9.41 22.68 3.00
CA HIS A 137 8.06 23.20 2.74
C HIS A 137 7.02 22.55 3.65
N HIS A 138 5.92 23.27 3.89
CA HIS A 138 4.83 22.80 4.73
C HIS A 138 3.72 22.16 3.91
N ILE A 139 3.16 21.04 4.38
CA ILE A 139 2.08 20.31 3.66
C ILE A 139 0.84 21.19 3.39
N ARG A 140 0.56 22.22 4.20
CA ARG A 140 -0.52 23.18 3.97
C ARG A 140 -0.39 23.93 2.64
N GLU A 141 0.82 24.03 2.07
CA GLU A 141 1.05 24.74 0.80
C GLU A 141 0.25 24.11 -0.35
N PHE A 142 -0.01 22.81 -0.27
CA PHE A 142 -0.86 22.12 -1.25
C PHE A 142 -2.26 22.73 -1.37
N PHE A 143 -2.79 23.29 -0.28
CA PHE A 143 -4.14 23.85 -0.19
C PHE A 143 -4.18 25.38 -0.23
N THR A 144 -3.03 26.05 -0.20
CA THR A 144 -2.96 27.51 -0.03
C THR A 144 -2.60 28.19 -1.35
N GLU A 145 -3.53 28.98 -1.87
CA GLU A 145 -3.34 29.75 -3.09
C GLU A 145 -2.09 30.67 -3.01
N GLY A 146 -1.35 30.74 -4.11
CA GLY A 146 -0.12 31.54 -4.19
C GLY A 146 1.12 30.88 -3.58
N GLN A 147 1.00 29.73 -2.94
CA GLN A 147 2.16 28.97 -2.44
C GLN A 147 2.81 28.13 -3.56
N PRO A 148 4.14 27.82 -3.46
CA PRO A 148 4.88 27.11 -4.50
C PRO A 148 4.31 25.73 -4.88
N TYR A 149 3.68 25.03 -3.94
CA TYR A 149 3.14 23.68 -4.12
C TYR A 149 1.62 23.63 -4.10
N HIS A 150 0.96 24.79 -4.29
CA HIS A 150 -0.49 24.87 -4.39
C HIS A 150 -1.01 24.05 -5.59
N ASN A 151 -1.98 23.19 -5.30
CA ASN A 151 -2.73 22.48 -6.32
C ASN A 151 -4.10 23.14 -6.51
N PRO A 152 -4.36 23.84 -7.63
CA PRO A 152 -5.64 24.54 -7.86
C PRO A 152 -6.84 23.59 -7.97
N ASN A 153 -6.59 22.29 -8.19
CA ASN A 153 -7.62 21.26 -8.31
C ASN A 153 -7.66 20.34 -7.07
N CYS A 154 -7.17 20.80 -5.92
CA CYS A 154 -7.09 20.00 -4.70
C CYS A 154 -8.45 19.70 -4.05
N TRP A 155 -9.53 20.29 -4.52
CA TRP A 155 -10.88 20.12 -3.97
C TRP A 155 -11.86 19.52 -4.98
N ALA A 156 -12.72 18.64 -4.50
CA ALA A 156 -13.87 18.17 -5.26
C ALA A 156 -14.84 19.31 -5.54
N GLN A 157 -15.59 19.19 -6.65
CA GLN A 157 -16.67 20.10 -6.99
C GLN A 157 -17.80 20.09 -5.96
N ALA A 158 -18.67 21.09 -5.99
CA ALA A 158 -19.73 21.31 -5.00
C ALA A 158 -20.70 20.13 -4.80
N GLN A 159 -20.88 19.25 -5.82
CA GLN A 159 -21.73 18.06 -5.69
C GLN A 159 -21.12 16.95 -4.85
N HIS A 160 -19.82 16.98 -4.57
CA HIS A 160 -19.09 15.95 -3.81
C HIS A 160 -18.62 16.50 -2.46
N ALA A 161 -19.57 16.71 -1.56
CA ALA A 161 -19.31 17.19 -0.20
C ALA A 161 -18.42 16.20 0.59
N PRO A 162 -17.65 16.68 1.60
CA PRO A 162 -16.96 15.82 2.53
C PRO A 162 -17.91 14.79 3.17
N GLY A 163 -17.51 13.51 3.16
CA GLY A 163 -18.27 12.38 3.68
C GLY A 163 -19.20 11.68 2.67
N ASN A 164 -19.52 12.31 1.53
CA ASN A 164 -20.57 11.81 0.64
C ASN A 164 -20.06 11.08 -0.61
N TYR A 165 -18.79 11.28 -0.97
CA TYR A 165 -18.26 10.73 -2.21
C TYR A 165 -16.86 10.16 -2.01
N PHE A 166 -16.68 8.91 -2.42
CA PHE A 166 -15.37 8.27 -2.38
C PHE A 166 -14.53 8.68 -3.61
N ALA A 167 -13.32 9.13 -3.37
CA ALA A 167 -12.28 9.26 -4.38
C ALA A 167 -10.92 8.98 -3.76
N TYR A 168 -10.27 7.93 -4.22
CA TYR A 168 -8.97 7.54 -3.72
C TYR A 168 -7.96 8.67 -3.90
N CYS A 169 -7.30 9.08 -2.81
CA CYS A 169 -6.43 10.23 -2.79
C CYS A 169 -5.22 9.99 -1.88
N ASN A 170 -4.00 10.10 -2.44
CA ASN A 170 -2.76 9.91 -1.68
C ASN A 170 -2.53 11.04 -0.67
N MET A 171 -2.94 12.28 -0.99
CA MET A 171 -2.82 13.42 -0.09
C MET A 171 -3.52 13.18 1.27
N ASN A 172 -4.61 12.42 1.30
CA ASN A 172 -5.25 12.03 2.55
C ASN A 172 -4.25 11.36 3.51
N TYR A 173 -3.45 10.44 3.01
CA TYR A 173 -2.46 9.72 3.81
C TYR A 173 -1.21 10.55 4.10
N CYS A 174 -0.86 11.49 3.22
CA CYS A 174 0.16 12.50 3.51
C CYS A 174 -0.23 13.34 4.73
N LEU A 175 -1.49 13.78 4.79
CA LEU A 175 -2.04 14.49 5.96
C LEU A 175 -2.07 13.61 7.21
N LEU A 176 -2.44 12.32 7.09
CA LEU A 176 -2.41 11.39 8.23
C LEU A 176 -0.99 11.21 8.78
N GLY A 177 0.05 11.25 7.93
CA GLY A 177 1.44 11.31 8.40
C GLY A 177 1.70 12.51 9.30
N SER A 178 1.29 13.71 8.89
CA SER A 178 1.40 14.92 9.71
C SER A 178 0.52 14.88 10.98
N VAL A 179 -0.66 14.25 10.91
CA VAL A 179 -1.52 14.01 12.10
C VAL A 179 -0.79 13.13 13.11
N ILE A 180 -0.17 12.03 12.68
CA ILE A 180 0.62 11.17 13.57
C ILE A 180 1.74 11.98 14.22
N GLU A 181 2.47 12.78 13.45
CA GLU A 181 3.57 13.61 13.96
C GLU A 181 3.11 14.63 14.99
N ASN A 182 2.05 15.39 14.68
CA ASN A 182 1.57 16.45 15.56
C ASN A 182 0.98 15.90 16.87
N VAL A 183 0.30 14.76 16.81
CA VAL A 183 -0.33 14.15 17.99
C VAL A 183 0.68 13.41 18.87
N SER A 184 1.64 12.72 18.26
CA SER A 184 2.64 11.92 19.00
C SER A 184 3.87 12.72 19.40
N GLY A 185 4.19 13.82 18.72
CA GLY A 185 5.47 14.54 18.85
C GLY A 185 6.65 13.79 18.28
N ILE A 186 6.42 12.72 17.50
CA ILE A 186 7.44 11.84 16.94
C ILE A 186 7.36 11.90 15.41
N ARG A 187 8.49 12.01 14.73
CA ARG A 187 8.57 11.96 13.26
C ARG A 187 7.92 10.67 12.73
N PHE A 188 7.12 10.76 11.67
CA PHE A 188 6.27 9.68 11.20
C PHE A 188 7.00 8.34 11.01
N ASP A 189 8.15 8.33 10.32
CA ASP A 189 8.93 7.12 10.06
C ASP A 189 9.47 6.48 11.34
N LYS A 190 9.83 7.31 12.34
CA LYS A 190 10.27 6.85 13.67
C LYS A 190 9.09 6.28 14.46
N TYR A 191 7.95 6.97 14.46
CA TYR A 191 6.74 6.46 15.12
C TYR A 191 6.39 5.05 14.61
N MET A 192 6.34 4.88 13.29
CA MET A 192 6.00 3.59 12.68
C MET A 192 7.02 2.50 13.03
N THR A 193 8.31 2.87 13.05
CA THR A 193 9.38 1.94 13.44
C THR A 193 9.28 1.54 14.90
N ASP A 194 9.15 2.49 15.81
CA ASP A 194 9.26 2.27 17.24
C ASP A 194 7.99 1.62 17.84
N HIS A 195 6.81 1.98 17.31
CA HIS A 195 5.52 1.53 17.85
C HIS A 195 4.89 0.35 17.12
N ILE A 196 5.36 0.01 15.91
CA ILE A 196 4.76 -1.07 15.11
C ILE A 196 5.81 -2.07 14.64
N PHE A 197 6.84 -1.62 13.92
CA PHE A 197 7.74 -2.56 13.24
C PHE A 197 8.72 -3.24 14.20
N SER A 198 9.41 -2.47 15.03
CA SER A 198 10.37 -3.04 16.02
C SER A 198 9.72 -3.97 17.03
N PRO A 199 8.56 -3.65 17.63
CA PRO A 199 7.85 -4.58 18.50
C PRO A 199 7.49 -5.90 17.84
N LEU A 200 7.15 -5.89 16.55
CA LEU A 200 6.87 -7.09 15.76
C LEU A 200 8.13 -7.82 15.25
N GLY A 201 9.32 -7.32 15.57
CA GLY A 201 10.58 -7.86 15.06
C GLY A 201 10.76 -7.70 13.55
N LEU A 202 10.13 -6.67 12.96
CA LEU A 202 10.21 -6.36 11.54
C LEU A 202 11.35 -5.37 11.27
N THR A 203 11.93 -5.49 10.07
CA THR A 203 13.00 -4.60 9.62
C THR A 203 12.59 -3.74 8.42
N CYS A 204 11.28 -3.63 8.16
CA CYS A 204 10.72 -2.71 7.17
C CYS A 204 10.83 -1.24 7.64
N SER A 205 10.82 -0.30 6.71
CA SER A 205 10.91 1.13 7.04
C SER A 205 10.33 2.01 5.94
N TYR A 206 9.78 3.14 6.33
CA TYR A 206 9.42 4.24 5.43
C TYR A 206 10.63 5.08 5.00
N ASN A 207 11.73 5.01 5.74
CA ASN A 207 12.94 5.78 5.46
C ASN A 207 14.15 4.84 5.28
N VAL A 208 14.59 4.68 4.04
CA VAL A 208 15.74 3.81 3.70
C VAL A 208 17.04 4.34 4.31
N ALA A 209 17.20 5.66 4.47
CA ALA A 209 18.40 6.25 5.04
C ALA A 209 18.64 5.79 6.50
N ASP A 210 17.58 5.55 7.26
CA ASP A 210 17.66 5.14 8.66
C ASP A 210 17.76 3.61 8.85
N MET A 211 17.69 2.83 7.77
CA MET A 211 17.89 1.39 7.85
C MET A 211 19.34 1.05 8.20
N PRO A 212 19.58 0.07 9.12
CA PRO A 212 20.92 -0.50 9.30
C PRO A 212 21.49 -1.01 7.98
N ALA A 213 22.80 -0.91 7.79
CA ALA A 213 23.45 -1.24 6.51
C ALA A 213 23.11 -2.65 6.00
N HIS A 214 23.06 -3.65 6.88
CA HIS A 214 22.72 -5.04 6.54
C HIS A 214 21.25 -5.21 6.11
N VAL A 215 20.33 -4.38 6.62
CA VAL A 215 18.93 -4.35 6.21
C VAL A 215 18.78 -3.61 4.88
N ARG A 216 19.45 -2.47 4.75
CA ARG A 216 19.46 -1.68 3.53
C ARG A 216 20.02 -2.46 2.33
N ALA A 217 20.98 -3.35 2.55
CA ALA A 217 21.50 -4.26 1.53
C ALA A 217 20.43 -5.25 0.99
N GLN A 218 19.29 -5.41 1.68
CA GLN A 218 18.17 -6.22 1.20
C GLN A 218 17.16 -5.45 0.36
N VAL A 219 17.31 -4.12 0.23
CA VAL A 219 16.41 -3.29 -0.59
C VAL A 219 16.65 -3.59 -2.07
N GLY A 220 15.58 -3.90 -2.77
CA GLY A 220 15.56 -4.14 -4.21
C GLY A 220 15.13 -2.88 -4.97
N THR A 221 15.65 -2.76 -6.20
CA THR A 221 15.32 -1.68 -7.11
C THR A 221 14.08 -2.03 -7.92
N LEU A 222 13.13 -1.10 -8.06
CA LEU A 222 12.00 -1.24 -8.99
C LEU A 222 12.40 -0.80 -10.40
N TYR A 223 11.91 -1.49 -11.41
CA TYR A 223 12.25 -1.26 -12.80
C TYR A 223 11.00 -1.19 -13.70
N ARG A 224 11.19 -0.55 -14.86
CA ARG A 224 10.35 -0.73 -16.05
C ARG A 224 11.22 -1.11 -17.23
N LYS A 225 10.74 -1.99 -18.10
CA LYS A 225 11.43 -2.33 -19.34
C LYS A 225 10.91 -1.43 -20.45
N ILE A 226 11.72 -0.42 -20.82
CA ILE A 226 11.30 0.65 -21.72
C ILE A 226 12.34 0.90 -22.82
N ASN A 227 11.88 1.47 -23.94
CA ASN A 227 12.72 1.97 -25.02
C ASN A 227 13.30 3.36 -24.71
N GLU A 228 14.07 3.94 -25.63
CA GLU A 228 14.65 5.28 -25.49
C GLU A 228 13.61 6.41 -25.43
N ALA A 229 12.41 6.18 -25.97
CA ALA A 229 11.29 7.14 -25.89
C ALA A 229 10.54 7.10 -24.54
N GLY A 230 10.83 6.08 -23.70
CA GLY A 230 10.16 5.87 -22.42
C GLY A 230 8.91 5.00 -22.49
N ASP A 231 8.60 4.44 -23.67
CA ASP A 231 7.48 3.51 -23.84
C ASP A 231 7.88 2.10 -23.45
N TYR A 232 6.95 1.30 -22.98
CA TYR A 232 7.20 -0.11 -22.72
C TYR A 232 7.61 -0.87 -23.99
N ASP A 233 8.67 -1.67 -23.88
CA ASP A 233 9.15 -2.53 -24.96
C ASP A 233 9.58 -3.88 -24.36
N PRO A 234 8.67 -4.86 -24.29
CA PRO A 234 8.97 -6.15 -23.69
C PRO A 234 10.05 -6.96 -24.42
N MET A 235 10.23 -6.73 -25.73
CA MET A 235 11.18 -7.49 -26.55
C MET A 235 12.57 -6.86 -26.53
N ASN A 236 12.69 -5.56 -26.86
CA ASN A 236 13.99 -4.92 -27.13
C ASN A 236 14.35 -3.85 -26.10
N GLY A 237 13.40 -3.44 -25.24
CA GLY A 237 13.63 -2.43 -24.21
C GLY A 237 14.67 -2.84 -23.17
N THR A 238 15.15 -1.86 -22.43
CA THR A 238 16.07 -2.05 -21.30
C THR A 238 15.36 -1.88 -19.98
N TRP A 239 15.82 -2.58 -18.95
CA TRP A 239 15.31 -2.40 -17.59
C TRP A 239 15.86 -1.11 -16.99
N VAL A 240 15.01 -0.09 -16.84
CA VAL A 240 15.38 1.23 -16.31
C VAL A 240 14.90 1.35 -14.87
N PRO A 241 15.80 1.71 -13.93
CA PRO A 241 15.45 1.91 -12.52
C PRO A 241 14.41 3.02 -12.36
N GLN A 242 13.38 2.77 -11.57
CA GLN A 242 12.30 3.71 -11.25
C GLN A 242 12.37 4.19 -9.80
N CYS A 243 12.82 3.33 -8.89
CA CYS A 243 12.82 3.60 -7.46
C CYS A 243 13.88 2.75 -6.75
N ASP A 244 14.49 3.33 -5.72
CA ASP A 244 15.44 2.66 -4.82
C ASP A 244 16.69 2.08 -5.50
N ASP A 245 17.21 2.75 -6.53
CA ASP A 245 18.54 2.44 -7.04
C ASP A 245 19.61 3.02 -6.12
N LEU A 246 20.07 2.21 -5.17
CA LEU A 246 21.00 2.62 -4.14
C LEU A 246 22.48 2.44 -4.53
N ARG A 247 22.78 2.08 -5.78
CA ARG A 247 24.16 1.83 -6.26
C ARG A 247 25.03 3.09 -6.19
N ASN A 248 24.43 4.26 -6.37
CA ASN A 248 25.12 5.56 -6.38
C ASN A 248 24.95 6.33 -5.06
N GLY A 249 24.62 5.66 -3.97
CA GLY A 249 24.40 6.26 -2.67
C GLY A 249 22.92 6.45 -2.32
N LEU A 250 22.66 7.16 -1.22
CA LEU A 250 21.32 7.44 -0.76
C LEU A 250 20.82 8.75 -1.36
N PRO A 251 19.73 8.75 -2.14
CA PRO A 251 19.21 9.98 -2.76
C PRO A 251 18.30 10.77 -1.79
N TYR A 252 18.53 10.67 -0.49
CA TYR A 252 17.69 11.30 0.53
C TYR A 252 18.47 12.37 1.27
N PRO A 253 17.84 13.53 1.57
CA PRO A 253 18.45 14.55 2.41
C PRO A 253 18.59 14.07 3.85
N ASP A 254 19.42 14.76 4.62
CA ASP A 254 19.43 14.62 6.08
C ASP A 254 18.18 15.29 6.66
N TYR A 255 17.41 14.53 7.41
CA TYR A 255 16.20 14.99 8.09
C TYR A 255 16.39 15.25 9.58
N SER A 256 17.64 15.40 10.06
CA SER A 256 17.92 15.66 11.50
C SER A 256 17.24 16.91 12.02
N ASP A 257 17.18 17.96 11.19
CA ASP A 257 16.58 19.26 11.52
C ASP A 257 15.12 19.39 11.02
N TYR A 258 14.47 18.28 10.66
CA TYR A 258 13.08 18.30 10.19
C TYR A 258 12.13 18.76 11.31
N PRO A 259 11.35 19.85 11.13
CA PRO A 259 10.37 20.29 12.11
C PRO A 259 9.17 19.34 12.10
N ILE A 260 9.03 18.54 13.15
CA ILE A 260 7.97 17.54 13.29
C ILE A 260 6.59 18.18 13.08
N GLY A 261 5.72 17.49 12.32
CA GLY A 261 4.36 17.94 12.05
C GLY A 261 4.20 18.86 10.83
N THR A 262 5.30 19.35 10.27
CA THR A 262 5.20 20.31 9.14
C THR A 262 4.89 19.62 7.82
N ASN A 263 5.44 18.43 7.58
CA ASN A 263 5.28 17.75 6.29
C ASN A 263 5.49 16.23 6.37
N GLY A 264 4.61 15.51 7.03
CA GLY A 264 4.68 14.05 7.12
C GLY A 264 4.71 13.33 5.75
N SER A 265 4.37 14.02 4.64
CA SER A 265 4.43 13.45 3.29
C SER A 265 5.83 13.04 2.86
N LEU A 266 6.88 13.64 3.43
CA LEU A 266 8.30 13.35 3.14
C LEU A 266 8.65 11.87 3.30
N PHE A 267 8.05 11.22 4.28
CA PHE A 267 8.29 9.80 4.57
C PHE A 267 7.35 8.87 3.81
N GLY A 268 6.47 9.43 2.97
CA GLY A 268 5.58 8.71 2.07
C GLY A 268 4.60 7.76 2.75
N PRO A 269 3.81 8.22 3.74
CA PRO A 269 2.82 7.38 4.44
C PRO A 269 1.83 6.71 3.50
N MET A 270 1.61 7.29 2.33
CA MET A 270 0.74 6.79 1.28
C MET A 270 1.34 5.64 0.46
N GLY A 271 2.70 5.43 0.48
CA GLY A 271 3.27 4.49 -0.48
C GLY A 271 4.77 4.19 -0.37
N SER A 272 5.46 4.62 0.69
CA SER A 272 6.94 4.50 0.74
C SER A 272 7.49 3.43 1.69
N LEU A 273 6.66 2.54 2.21
CA LEU A 273 7.16 1.44 3.04
C LEU A 273 8.00 0.46 2.19
N ARG A 274 9.21 0.14 2.66
CA ARG A 274 10.02 -0.96 2.12
C ARG A 274 9.81 -2.16 3.00
N ALA A 275 9.20 -3.19 2.44
CA ALA A 275 8.89 -4.43 3.13
C ALA A 275 9.12 -5.64 2.22
N SER A 276 9.44 -6.77 2.82
CA SER A 276 9.54 -8.06 2.17
C SER A 276 8.22 -8.83 2.27
N VAL A 277 8.07 -9.89 1.46
CA VAL A 277 6.91 -10.79 1.60
C VAL A 277 6.87 -11.42 3.01
N ASN A 278 8.02 -11.72 3.63
CA ASN A 278 8.09 -12.21 5.00
C ASN A 278 7.61 -11.17 6.02
N ASP A 279 7.94 -9.87 5.84
CA ASP A 279 7.43 -8.81 6.70
C ASP A 279 5.90 -8.70 6.57
N LEU A 280 5.38 -8.71 5.33
CA LEU A 280 3.94 -8.65 5.07
C LEU A 280 3.18 -9.87 5.62
N CYS A 281 3.76 -11.07 5.56
CA CYS A 281 3.18 -12.26 6.18
C CYS A 281 2.99 -12.10 7.70
N ARG A 282 3.98 -11.54 8.40
CA ARG A 282 3.88 -11.28 9.86
C ARG A 282 2.86 -10.21 10.18
N ILE A 283 2.78 -9.15 9.36
CA ILE A 283 1.76 -8.10 9.47
C ILE A 283 0.36 -8.71 9.26
N MET A 284 0.19 -9.53 8.24
CA MET A 284 -1.07 -10.22 7.97
C MET A 284 -1.48 -11.13 9.14
N LEU A 285 -0.54 -11.90 9.71
CA LEU A 285 -0.77 -12.69 10.91
C LEU A 285 -1.21 -11.81 12.09
N MET A 286 -0.53 -10.69 12.34
CA MET A 286 -0.89 -9.75 13.42
C MET A 286 -2.32 -9.26 13.25
N LEU A 287 -2.71 -8.83 12.05
CA LEU A 287 -4.07 -8.36 11.77
C LEU A 287 -5.14 -9.46 11.91
N CYS A 288 -4.83 -10.69 11.53
CA CYS A 288 -5.73 -11.84 11.66
C CYS A 288 -5.82 -12.38 13.11
N SER A 289 -4.79 -12.14 13.92
CA SER A 289 -4.75 -12.58 15.30
C SER A 289 -5.25 -11.53 16.30
N GLY A 290 -6.22 -10.71 15.90
CA GLY A 290 -6.81 -9.68 16.75
C GLY A 290 -5.84 -8.58 17.16
N GLY A 291 -4.88 -8.23 16.28
CA GLY A 291 -3.93 -7.15 16.47
C GLY A 291 -2.68 -7.54 17.27
N SER A 292 -2.40 -8.84 17.43
CA SER A 292 -1.23 -9.34 18.15
C SER A 292 -0.39 -10.33 17.34
N TYR A 293 0.89 -10.39 17.63
CA TYR A 293 1.81 -11.37 17.06
C TYR A 293 2.90 -11.74 18.07
N ASN A 294 3.13 -13.04 18.28
CA ASN A 294 4.14 -13.57 19.22
C ASN A 294 4.06 -12.93 20.63
N GLY A 295 2.85 -12.70 21.14
CA GLY A 295 2.61 -12.11 22.45
C GLY A 295 2.75 -10.58 22.51
N VAL A 296 3.05 -9.92 21.39
CA VAL A 296 3.10 -8.46 21.29
C VAL A 296 1.78 -7.94 20.74
N GLN A 297 1.10 -7.09 21.50
CA GLN A 297 -0.15 -6.43 21.10
C GLN A 297 0.16 -5.10 20.44
N ILE A 298 -0.26 -4.92 19.20
CA ILE A 298 -0.14 -3.66 18.44
C ILE A 298 -1.44 -2.86 18.51
N LEU A 299 -2.58 -3.54 18.36
CA LEU A 299 -3.94 -3.00 18.47
C LEU A 299 -4.81 -4.00 19.21
N LYS A 300 -5.86 -3.53 19.88
CA LYS A 300 -6.88 -4.42 20.47
C LYS A 300 -7.74 -5.05 19.38
N SER A 301 -8.31 -6.22 19.69
CA SER A 301 -9.20 -6.93 18.76
C SER A 301 -10.40 -6.09 18.35
N GLU A 302 -11.00 -5.34 19.28
CA GLU A 302 -12.11 -4.42 19.00
C GLU A 302 -11.71 -3.31 18.03
N THR A 303 -10.47 -2.82 18.14
CA THR A 303 -9.93 -1.80 17.23
C THR A 303 -9.75 -2.36 15.82
N ILE A 304 -9.26 -3.59 15.70
CA ILE A 304 -9.17 -4.31 14.42
C ILE A 304 -10.57 -4.46 13.80
N GLU A 305 -11.59 -4.86 14.57
CA GLU A 305 -12.96 -4.97 14.03
C GLU A 305 -13.47 -3.62 13.50
N ARG A 306 -13.25 -2.53 14.22
CA ARG A 306 -13.63 -1.18 13.79
C ARG A 306 -12.88 -0.74 12.54
N MET A 307 -11.58 -1.04 12.45
CA MET A 307 -10.73 -0.69 11.30
C MET A 307 -11.27 -1.30 10.00
N PHE A 308 -11.75 -2.54 10.05
CA PHE A 308 -12.26 -3.29 8.89
C PHE A 308 -13.78 -3.20 8.70
N THR A 309 -14.47 -2.40 9.50
CA THR A 309 -15.90 -2.12 9.28
C THR A 309 -16.04 -1.18 8.07
N PRO A 310 -16.95 -1.49 7.10
CA PRO A 310 -17.23 -0.60 5.97
C PRO A 310 -17.59 0.82 6.43
N VAL A 311 -16.92 1.82 5.86
CA VAL A 311 -17.28 3.25 6.00
C VAL A 311 -17.95 3.74 4.73
N TRP A 312 -17.49 3.24 3.60
CA TRP A 312 -18.07 3.53 2.30
C TRP A 312 -18.29 2.23 1.53
N THR A 313 -19.44 2.15 0.88
CA THR A 313 -19.77 1.10 -0.09
C THR A 313 -20.39 1.78 -1.30
N PHE A 314 -19.96 1.41 -2.50
CA PHE A 314 -20.49 1.95 -3.74
C PHE A 314 -21.95 1.59 -3.91
N ASP A 315 -22.77 2.61 -4.12
CA ASP A 315 -24.18 2.47 -4.47
C ASP A 315 -24.38 2.95 -5.93
N PRO A 316 -24.69 2.04 -6.86
CA PRO A 316 -24.88 2.40 -8.26
C PRO A 316 -26.08 3.33 -8.50
N ALA A 317 -27.06 3.39 -7.59
CA ALA A 317 -28.18 4.32 -7.69
C ALA A 317 -27.79 5.75 -7.31
N LEU A 318 -26.87 5.89 -6.34
CA LEU A 318 -26.40 7.18 -5.86
C LEU A 318 -25.14 7.68 -6.61
N GLN A 319 -24.43 6.80 -7.30
CA GLN A 319 -23.12 7.11 -7.92
C GLN A 319 -22.18 7.82 -6.92
N ASN A 320 -22.05 7.27 -5.72
CA ASN A 320 -21.43 7.89 -4.54
C ASN A 320 -19.92 7.71 -4.47
N GLY A 321 -19.25 7.41 -5.58
CA GLY A 321 -17.79 7.30 -5.59
C GLY A 321 -17.21 6.81 -6.91
N ASP A 322 -15.90 7.02 -7.07
CA ASP A 322 -15.08 6.49 -8.15
C ASP A 322 -14.69 5.05 -7.82
N THR A 323 -15.07 4.09 -8.67
CA THR A 323 -14.78 2.67 -8.44
C THR A 323 -13.47 2.19 -9.06
N TYR A 324 -12.81 3.02 -9.86
CA TYR A 324 -11.56 2.65 -10.56
C TYR A 324 -11.73 1.35 -11.36
N ASP A 325 -12.65 1.39 -12.32
CA ASP A 325 -13.04 0.26 -13.18
C ASP A 325 -13.56 -0.97 -12.40
N GLY A 326 -14.19 -0.72 -11.25
CA GLY A 326 -14.74 -1.76 -10.38
C GLY A 326 -13.77 -2.31 -9.33
N MET A 327 -12.50 -1.89 -9.37
CA MET A 327 -11.50 -2.38 -8.42
C MET A 327 -11.79 -1.99 -6.97
N MET A 328 -12.40 -0.82 -6.73
CA MET A 328 -12.69 -0.31 -5.39
C MET A 328 -14.18 -0.04 -5.22
N LYS A 329 -14.87 -0.90 -4.48
CA LYS A 329 -16.32 -0.81 -4.26
C LYS A 329 -16.72 -0.73 -2.79
N CYS A 330 -15.80 -1.02 -1.88
CA CYS A 330 -16.03 -0.93 -0.45
C CYS A 330 -14.72 -0.61 0.28
N TYR A 331 -14.77 0.31 1.26
CA TYR A 331 -13.59 0.75 1.97
C TYR A 331 -13.90 1.01 3.45
N GLY A 332 -12.98 0.57 4.33
CA GLY A 332 -13.01 0.82 5.76
C GLY A 332 -12.17 2.05 6.17
N MET A 333 -11.72 2.09 7.41
CA MET A 333 -10.75 3.10 7.87
C MET A 333 -9.32 2.57 7.69
N GLY A 334 -8.87 2.49 6.43
CA GLY A 334 -7.55 2.00 6.03
C GLY A 334 -7.59 0.83 5.05
N PRO A 335 -8.35 -0.23 5.28
CA PRO A 335 -8.43 -1.35 4.35
C PRO A 335 -9.42 -1.12 3.21
N HIS A 336 -9.05 -1.63 2.04
CA HIS A 336 -9.96 -2.00 0.98
C HIS A 336 -10.69 -3.30 1.38
N ILE A 337 -11.99 -3.39 1.14
CA ILE A 337 -12.84 -4.54 1.43
C ILE A 337 -13.34 -5.07 0.09
N PHE A 338 -12.88 -6.26 -0.32
CA PHE A 338 -13.20 -6.83 -1.62
C PHE A 338 -14.65 -7.36 -1.65
N THR A 339 -15.41 -6.90 -2.63
CA THR A 339 -16.81 -7.34 -2.82
C THR A 339 -16.91 -8.65 -3.61
N ASN A 340 -15.79 -9.08 -4.23
CA ASN A 340 -15.68 -10.26 -5.09
C ASN A 340 -16.69 -10.28 -6.27
N THR A 341 -17.01 -9.10 -6.78
CA THR A 341 -17.85 -8.99 -7.97
C THR A 341 -17.02 -9.42 -9.20
N ALA A 342 -17.63 -10.27 -10.05
CA ALA A 342 -16.99 -10.68 -11.30
C ALA A 342 -16.76 -9.49 -12.22
N MET A 343 -15.64 -9.48 -12.92
CA MET A 343 -15.11 -8.40 -13.76
C MET A 343 -14.68 -7.14 -13.00
N ASP A 344 -14.93 -7.07 -11.68
CA ASP A 344 -14.52 -5.98 -10.81
C ASP A 344 -13.37 -6.45 -9.88
N ASP A 345 -13.60 -6.50 -8.57
CA ASP A 345 -12.60 -6.79 -7.53
C ASP A 345 -12.49 -8.28 -7.15
N ARG A 346 -12.82 -9.19 -8.07
CA ARG A 346 -12.71 -10.64 -7.85
C ARG A 346 -11.25 -11.08 -7.67
N ILE A 347 -10.94 -11.68 -6.51
CA ILE A 347 -9.57 -12.12 -6.19
C ILE A 347 -9.16 -13.38 -6.95
N VAL A 348 -10.06 -14.37 -7.07
CA VAL A 348 -9.80 -15.66 -7.75
C VAL A 348 -11.02 -16.07 -8.55
N GLU A 349 -10.81 -16.59 -9.75
CA GLU A 349 -11.86 -17.03 -10.64
C GLU A 349 -12.74 -18.12 -9.97
N GLY A 350 -14.04 -17.97 -10.09
CA GLY A 350 -15.01 -18.93 -9.57
C GLY A 350 -15.10 -19.06 -8.05
N GLN A 351 -14.31 -18.28 -7.28
CA GLN A 351 -14.32 -18.30 -5.82
C GLN A 351 -14.80 -16.96 -5.27
N VAL A 352 -15.57 -17.01 -4.17
CA VAL A 352 -15.94 -15.83 -3.39
C VAL A 352 -15.15 -15.86 -2.09
N LEU A 353 -14.06 -15.08 -2.06
CA LEU A 353 -13.17 -14.99 -0.91
C LEU A 353 -13.49 -13.71 -0.13
N PRO A 354 -14.01 -13.78 1.13
CA PRO A 354 -14.38 -12.61 1.92
C PRO A 354 -13.11 -11.88 2.42
N PHE A 355 -12.28 -11.48 1.49
CA PHE A 355 -11.00 -10.85 1.76
C PHE A 355 -11.13 -9.35 1.92
N SER A 356 -10.23 -8.80 2.69
CA SER A 356 -9.95 -7.37 2.83
C SER A 356 -8.45 -7.17 2.91
N GLY A 357 -7.98 -5.94 2.73
CA GLY A 357 -6.55 -5.66 2.75
C GLY A 357 -6.20 -4.40 1.97
N HIS A 358 -5.23 -4.46 1.09
CA HIS A 358 -4.91 -3.36 0.19
C HIS A 358 -4.13 -3.83 -1.04
N THR A 359 -4.38 -3.19 -2.17
CA THR A 359 -3.62 -3.35 -3.41
C THR A 359 -2.60 -2.23 -3.60
N ALA A 360 -1.69 -2.39 -4.55
CA ALA A 360 -0.61 -1.45 -4.80
C ALA A 360 -0.24 -1.38 -6.28
N ASP A 361 0.02 -0.15 -6.75
CA ASP A 361 0.48 0.13 -8.09
C ASP A 361 1.31 1.43 -8.09
N ALA A 362 2.61 1.31 -8.31
CA ALA A 362 3.51 2.45 -8.53
C ALA A 362 4.89 2.02 -9.02
N TYR A 363 5.52 2.81 -9.88
CA TYR A 363 6.93 2.67 -10.26
C TYR A 363 7.30 1.31 -10.90
N GLY A 364 6.37 0.65 -11.58
CA GLY A 364 6.57 -0.71 -12.07
C GLY A 364 6.40 -1.80 -11.01
N LEU A 365 5.87 -1.46 -9.84
CA LEU A 365 5.39 -2.41 -8.85
C LEU A 365 3.88 -2.57 -8.97
N LEU A 366 3.41 -3.80 -8.92
CA LEU A 366 2.05 -4.20 -8.59
C LEU A 366 2.08 -5.09 -7.37
N GLY A 367 1.07 -5.02 -6.50
CA GLY A 367 1.06 -5.84 -5.30
C GLY A 367 -0.28 -5.87 -4.60
N GLY A 368 -0.43 -6.81 -3.69
CA GLY A 368 -1.60 -6.92 -2.84
C GLY A 368 -1.32 -7.76 -1.59
N MET A 369 -2.01 -7.40 -0.53
CA MET A 369 -2.14 -8.18 0.69
C MET A 369 -3.64 -8.31 0.97
N CYS A 370 -4.20 -9.50 0.70
CA CYS A 370 -5.62 -9.79 0.70
C CYS A 370 -5.89 -10.98 1.64
N PHE A 371 -6.76 -10.82 2.63
CA PHE A 371 -6.95 -11.84 3.67
C PHE A 371 -8.35 -11.82 4.30
N ASP A 372 -8.78 -12.98 4.76
CA ASP A 372 -9.92 -13.19 5.65
C ASP A 372 -9.45 -13.31 7.09
N ARG A 373 -9.73 -12.31 7.89
CA ARG A 373 -9.36 -12.28 9.32
C ARG A 373 -10.05 -13.37 10.15
N ARG A 374 -11.26 -13.80 9.74
CA ARG A 374 -12.07 -14.76 10.51
C ARG A 374 -11.54 -16.18 10.37
N LYS A 375 -11.16 -16.58 9.14
CA LYS A 375 -10.59 -17.90 8.87
C LYS A 375 -9.06 -17.93 8.98
N GLY A 376 -8.39 -16.77 9.01
CA GLY A 376 -6.93 -16.70 8.96
C GLY A 376 -6.39 -17.19 7.61
N ASN A 377 -7.09 -16.90 6.52
CA ASN A 377 -6.67 -17.22 5.17
C ASN A 377 -6.22 -15.95 4.46
N GLY A 378 -5.19 -16.01 3.62
CA GLY A 378 -4.74 -14.84 2.91
C GLY A 378 -3.70 -15.09 1.84
N LEU A 379 -3.61 -14.14 0.92
CA LEU A 379 -2.69 -14.11 -0.19
C LEU A 379 -1.94 -12.77 -0.20
N ILE A 380 -0.65 -12.84 -0.40
CA ILE A 380 0.21 -11.71 -0.69
C ILE A 380 0.85 -11.95 -2.03
N TYR A 381 0.91 -10.94 -2.87
CA TYR A 381 1.73 -10.93 -4.06
C TYR A 381 2.50 -9.61 -4.16
N ILE A 382 3.71 -9.69 -4.69
CA ILE A 382 4.55 -8.53 -5.03
C ILE A 382 5.11 -8.80 -6.42
N ILE A 383 4.85 -7.91 -7.36
CA ILE A 383 5.47 -7.86 -8.67
C ILE A 383 6.44 -6.70 -8.65
N ALA A 384 7.73 -6.98 -8.78
CA ALA A 384 8.77 -5.95 -8.72
C ALA A 384 9.42 -5.81 -10.09
N GLY A 385 9.02 -4.77 -10.82
CA GLY A 385 9.46 -4.47 -12.18
C GLY A 385 8.58 -5.10 -13.26
N THR A 386 7.86 -4.24 -13.99
CA THR A 386 6.99 -4.63 -15.11
C THR A 386 7.69 -4.40 -16.45
N GLY A 387 7.58 -5.36 -17.36
CA GLY A 387 8.23 -5.34 -18.67
C GLY A 387 7.32 -4.98 -19.84
N SER A 388 6.00 -4.89 -19.60
CA SER A 388 5.01 -4.42 -20.57
C SER A 388 4.03 -3.45 -19.94
N ASP A 389 3.26 -2.75 -20.77
CA ASP A 389 2.19 -1.88 -20.27
C ASP A 389 1.11 -2.74 -19.62
N LYS A 390 0.78 -2.41 -18.39
CA LYS A 390 -0.25 -3.10 -17.63
C LYS A 390 -1.63 -3.01 -18.29
N PHE A 391 -1.94 -1.89 -18.95
CA PHE A 391 -3.22 -1.70 -19.65
C PHE A 391 -3.37 -2.57 -20.90
N GLU A 392 -2.27 -3.11 -21.43
CA GLU A 392 -2.27 -4.10 -22.50
C GLU A 392 -2.40 -5.54 -21.99
N TYR A 393 -2.26 -5.74 -20.67
CA TYR A 393 -2.37 -7.06 -20.03
C TYR A 393 -3.43 -7.07 -18.93
N THR A 394 -4.66 -6.75 -19.31
CA THR A 394 -5.83 -6.73 -18.42
C THR A 394 -6.24 -8.14 -17.98
N GLY A 395 -6.87 -8.22 -16.81
CA GLY A 395 -7.42 -9.46 -16.28
C GLY A 395 -8.56 -10.03 -17.12
N LYS A 396 -8.82 -11.30 -16.93
CA LYS A 396 -9.87 -12.06 -17.65
C LYS A 396 -11.19 -12.10 -16.90
N TYR A 397 -11.14 -11.99 -15.57
CA TYR A 397 -12.30 -12.15 -14.70
C TYR A 397 -12.40 -11.06 -13.62
N SER A 398 -11.48 -10.11 -13.61
CA SER A 398 -11.40 -9.01 -12.65
C SER A 398 -10.85 -7.72 -13.28
N ALA A 399 -10.86 -6.65 -12.50
CA ALA A 399 -10.18 -5.39 -12.83
C ALA A 399 -8.67 -5.44 -12.52
N PHE A 400 -8.15 -6.54 -11.99
CA PHE A 400 -6.71 -6.75 -11.82
C PHE A 400 -6.03 -7.02 -13.15
N TYR A 401 -4.71 -6.87 -13.20
CA TYR A 401 -3.93 -7.17 -14.41
C TYR A 401 -3.59 -8.67 -14.49
N GLY A 402 -3.26 -9.16 -15.68
CA GLY A 402 -3.04 -10.58 -15.94
C GLY A 402 -1.98 -11.23 -15.03
N TRP A 403 -0.92 -10.52 -14.67
CA TRP A 403 0.07 -11.02 -13.71
C TRP A 403 -0.51 -11.20 -12.30
N GLU A 404 -1.35 -10.26 -11.86
CA GLU A 404 -1.97 -10.29 -10.54
C GLU A 404 -2.92 -11.49 -10.44
N GLU A 405 -3.80 -11.66 -11.44
CA GLU A 405 -4.67 -12.84 -11.53
C GLU A 405 -3.87 -14.14 -11.53
N ALA A 406 -2.76 -14.20 -12.29
CA ALA A 406 -1.93 -15.39 -12.37
C ALA A 406 -1.27 -15.77 -11.04
N LEU A 407 -0.76 -14.79 -10.29
CA LEU A 407 -0.13 -15.03 -8.97
C LEU A 407 -1.18 -15.34 -7.89
N LEU A 408 -2.31 -14.63 -7.89
CA LEU A 408 -3.42 -14.88 -6.96
C LEU A 408 -4.00 -16.28 -7.17
N THR A 409 -4.25 -16.68 -8.43
CA THR A 409 -4.72 -18.02 -8.77
C THR A 409 -3.72 -19.09 -8.34
N ALA A 410 -2.41 -18.90 -8.64
CA ALA A 410 -1.38 -19.86 -8.24
C ALA A 410 -1.27 -20.04 -6.72
N GLY A 411 -1.39 -18.94 -5.96
CA GLY A 411 -1.41 -18.96 -4.49
C GLY A 411 -2.66 -19.65 -3.94
N ALA A 412 -3.83 -19.39 -4.50
CA ALA A 412 -5.10 -19.99 -4.09
C ALA A 412 -5.17 -21.50 -4.41
N GLU A 413 -4.69 -21.92 -5.58
CA GLU A 413 -4.56 -23.33 -5.94
C GLU A 413 -3.61 -24.08 -4.99
N PHE A 414 -2.52 -23.44 -4.58
CA PHE A 414 -1.60 -24.01 -3.58
C PHE A 414 -2.26 -24.11 -2.22
N ALA A 415 -2.98 -23.07 -1.78
CA ALA A 415 -3.65 -23.02 -0.49
C ALA A 415 -4.82 -24.01 -0.39
N GLN A 416 -5.56 -24.22 -1.48
CA GLN A 416 -6.82 -24.99 -1.47
C GLN A 416 -7.72 -24.50 -0.32
N PHE A 417 -8.15 -23.24 -0.40
CA PHE A 417 -9.01 -22.67 0.62
C PHE A 417 -10.37 -23.35 0.67
N ASP A 418 -10.87 -23.61 1.87
CA ASP A 418 -12.18 -24.19 2.11
C ASP A 418 -13.18 -23.06 2.41
N TYR A 419 -14.01 -22.65 1.39
CA TYR A 419 -15.06 -21.65 1.50
C TYR A 419 -16.41 -22.17 1.06
#